data_33bcfcab34dfeec2f604f174c6f6a8e7
#
_entry.id   33bcfcab34dfeec2f604f174c6f6a8e7
#
_cell.length_a   1.000
_cell.length_b   1.000
_cell.length_c   1.000
_cell.angle_alpha   90.00
_cell.angle_beta   90.00
_cell.angle_gamma   90.00
#
_symmetry.space_group_name_H-M   'P 1'
#
loop_
_entity.id
_entity.type
_entity.pdbx_description
1 polymer ?
#
loop_
_entity_poly.entity_id
_entity_poly.type
_entity_poly.pdbx_seq_one_letter_code
_entity_poly.pdbx_strand_id
1 'polypeptide(L)'
;AHGASLTNIEFMQMMPGFIEPKRNLVFNEKTWRYVTFDQPVDIANEKLDDLLEQRSGYGPFTSRLASRAIDLAVDQAGAEGLALHYDFPRENVPEFVQTFATWLQDEHGIAPSDEMRVAMYAHAANGGIKIDRTAYTGVEGLYACGEATGGMHGADRIGGLSSANGIVFGRIAGASAARAALDAPEADAPVDVALPEHGIATAVAERLTRCLKHTMSAYCMINRTDAGLSKALQELESLQDEATTLNKPRANDSEIAALARLQSQIQLAAEMVKAMRKRTESLGSHYRAN
;
A
#
# COMPACT_ATOMS: atom_id res chain seq x y z
N ALA A 1 0.72 -4.47 20.06
CA ALA A 1 0.66 -5.73 20.62
C ALA A 1 1.90 -6.13 21.41
N HIS A 2 3.08 -6.38 20.85
CA HIS A 2 4.24 -6.88 21.61
C HIS A 2 5.26 -5.79 21.98
N GLY A 3 4.89 -4.51 21.97
CA GLY A 3 5.72 -3.40 22.44
C GLY A 3 6.63 -2.76 21.40
N ALA A 4 6.72 -3.30 20.18
CA ALA A 4 7.46 -2.67 19.09
C ALA A 4 6.79 -1.37 18.65
N SER A 5 7.57 -0.31 18.45
CA SER A 5 7.07 0.98 17.98
C SER A 5 6.93 0.99 16.46
N LEU A 6 5.90 1.68 15.95
CA LEU A 6 5.71 1.94 14.52
C LEU A 6 6.16 3.36 14.16
N THR A 7 6.63 3.55 12.94
CA THR A 7 7.04 4.86 12.42
C THR A 7 6.68 5.00 10.94
N ASN A 8 6.26 6.21 10.55
CA ASN A 8 5.97 6.59 9.15
C ASN A 8 4.88 5.75 8.46
N ILE A 9 4.01 5.08 9.21
CA ILE A 9 2.99 4.16 8.68
C ILE A 9 1.87 4.86 7.89
N GLU A 10 1.81 6.19 7.93
CA GLU A 10 0.97 7.02 7.06
C GLU A 10 1.47 7.11 5.62
N PHE A 11 2.75 6.81 5.36
CA PHE A 11 3.37 6.88 4.04
C PHE A 11 3.21 5.56 3.29
N MET A 12 2.15 5.47 2.53
CA MET A 12 1.89 4.38 1.59
C MET A 12 2.08 4.89 0.16
N GLN A 13 2.98 4.28 -0.59
CA GLN A 13 3.13 4.58 -2.01
C GLN A 13 1.94 4.05 -2.80
N MET A 14 1.34 4.93 -3.60
CA MET A 14 0.24 4.60 -4.50
C MET A 14 0.73 4.70 -5.93
N MET A 15 0.27 3.77 -6.77
CA MET A 15 0.56 3.75 -8.20
C MET A 15 -0.71 3.46 -8.98
N PRO A 16 -0.84 3.97 -10.22
CA PRO A 16 -1.93 3.60 -11.10
C PRO A 16 -1.78 2.15 -11.56
N GLY A 17 -2.91 1.51 -11.79
CA GLY A 17 -3.00 0.20 -12.40
C GLY A 17 -4.29 0.06 -13.18
N PHE A 18 -4.32 -0.82 -14.18
CA PHE A 18 -5.52 -1.07 -14.94
C PHE A 18 -6.56 -1.83 -14.12
N ILE A 19 -7.82 -1.44 -14.29
CA ILE A 19 -8.99 -2.18 -13.80
C ILE A 19 -9.77 -2.77 -14.96
N GLU A 20 -9.72 -2.16 -16.13
CA GLU A 20 -10.29 -2.66 -17.39
C GLU A 20 -9.30 -2.45 -18.53
N PRO A 21 -9.30 -3.32 -19.55
CA PRO A 21 -10.15 -4.50 -19.71
C PRO A 21 -9.72 -5.66 -18.80
N LYS A 22 -8.57 -5.58 -18.15
CA LYS A 22 -8.08 -6.62 -17.25
C LYS A 22 -7.52 -6.01 -15.96
N ARG A 23 -8.15 -6.35 -14.84
CA ARG A 23 -7.73 -5.87 -13.51
C ARG A 23 -6.34 -6.36 -13.13
N ASN A 24 -5.59 -5.50 -12.41
CA ASN A 24 -4.24 -5.75 -11.91
C ASN A 24 -3.16 -5.89 -12.99
N LEU A 25 -3.39 -5.39 -14.21
CA LEU A 25 -2.29 -5.16 -15.14
C LEU A 25 -1.46 -3.97 -14.69
N VAL A 26 -0.16 -4.07 -14.93
CA VAL A 26 0.77 -2.99 -14.62
C VAL A 26 0.55 -1.83 -15.59
N PHE A 27 0.31 -0.64 -15.03
CA PHE A 27 0.39 0.60 -15.79
C PHE A 27 1.86 1.05 -15.82
N ASN A 28 2.39 1.33 -17.00
CA ASN A 28 3.74 1.84 -17.13
C ASN A 28 3.75 3.36 -16.90
N GLU A 29 4.24 3.81 -15.78
CA GLU A 29 4.24 5.23 -15.39
C GLU A 29 4.96 6.14 -16.40
N LYS A 30 5.92 5.63 -17.18
CA LYS A 30 6.60 6.39 -18.21
C LYS A 30 5.75 6.68 -19.45
N THR A 31 4.59 6.05 -19.54
CA THR A 31 3.67 6.21 -20.69
C THR A 31 2.60 7.28 -20.49
N TRP A 32 2.54 7.95 -19.33
CA TRP A 32 1.58 9.03 -19.08
C TRP A 32 1.56 10.11 -20.17
N ARG A 33 2.71 10.49 -20.72
CA ARG A 33 2.84 11.47 -21.79
C ARG A 33 2.12 11.10 -23.10
N TYR A 34 1.69 9.86 -23.24
CA TYR A 34 0.97 9.33 -24.38
C TYR A 34 -0.49 9.00 -24.07
N VAL A 35 -0.95 9.38 -22.88
CA VAL A 35 -2.34 9.13 -22.46
C VAL A 35 -3.24 10.24 -22.95
N THR A 36 -4.38 9.85 -23.49
CA THR A 36 -5.54 10.70 -23.73
C THR A 36 -6.68 10.24 -22.85
N PHE A 37 -7.31 11.15 -22.11
CA PHE A 37 -8.48 10.83 -21.28
C PHE A 37 -9.74 10.86 -22.12
N ASP A 38 -10.57 9.81 -22.00
CA ASP A 38 -11.84 9.66 -22.72
C ASP A 38 -13.00 10.36 -22.02
N GLN A 39 -12.73 11.03 -20.91
CA GLN A 39 -13.67 11.85 -20.14
C GLN A 39 -13.01 13.13 -19.64
N PRO A 40 -13.79 14.20 -19.37
CA PRO A 40 -13.24 15.43 -18.82
C PRO A 40 -12.52 15.19 -17.48
N VAL A 41 -11.31 15.73 -17.34
CA VAL A 41 -10.53 15.72 -16.13
C VAL A 41 -10.45 17.16 -15.61
N ASP A 42 -10.96 17.38 -14.40
CA ASP A 42 -10.91 18.71 -13.77
C ASP A 42 -9.50 18.95 -13.21
N ILE A 43 -8.67 19.54 -14.05
CA ILE A 43 -7.32 19.96 -13.69
C ILE A 43 -7.26 21.47 -13.83
N ALA A 44 -7.44 22.16 -12.72
CA ALA A 44 -7.46 23.62 -12.69
C ALA A 44 -6.09 24.24 -13.10
N ASN A 45 -6.13 25.16 -14.05
CA ASN A 45 -5.09 26.16 -14.38
C ASN A 45 -3.75 25.67 -14.94
N GLU A 46 -3.54 24.40 -15.24
CA GLU A 46 -2.31 23.91 -15.84
C GLU A 46 -2.58 23.24 -17.20
N LYS A 47 -1.58 23.25 -18.08
CA LYS A 47 -1.68 22.53 -19.35
C LYS A 47 -1.56 21.02 -19.05
N LEU A 48 -2.58 20.27 -19.44
CA LEU A 48 -2.64 18.82 -19.22
C LEU A 48 -1.39 18.10 -19.76
N ASP A 49 -0.92 18.48 -20.95
CA ASP A 49 0.27 17.88 -21.57
C ASP A 49 1.53 18.05 -20.72
N ASP A 50 1.72 19.24 -20.12
CA ASP A 50 2.88 19.51 -19.25
C ASP A 50 2.82 18.65 -17.97
N LEU A 51 1.62 18.41 -17.43
CA LEU A 51 1.41 17.55 -16.26
C LEU A 51 1.64 16.08 -16.60
N LEU A 52 1.17 15.61 -17.76
CA LEU A 52 1.38 14.24 -18.21
C LEU A 52 2.87 13.96 -18.47
N GLU A 53 3.59 14.93 -19.08
CA GLU A 53 5.02 14.84 -19.25
C GLU A 53 5.76 14.76 -17.91
N GLN A 54 5.44 15.66 -16.95
CA GLN A 54 6.02 15.62 -15.61
C GLN A 54 5.69 14.31 -14.90
N ARG A 55 4.43 13.81 -15.02
CA ARG A 55 4.00 12.57 -14.39
C ARG A 55 4.75 11.35 -14.93
N SER A 56 5.16 11.38 -16.20
CA SER A 56 5.99 10.36 -16.82
C SER A 56 7.40 10.27 -16.24
N GLY A 57 7.86 11.29 -15.54
CA GLY A 57 9.19 11.35 -14.92
C GLY A 57 9.28 10.72 -13.53
N TYR A 58 8.14 10.38 -12.89
CA TYR A 58 8.13 9.91 -11.52
C TYR A 58 7.09 8.78 -11.31
N GLY A 59 7.51 7.63 -10.77
CA GLY A 59 6.68 6.43 -10.68
C GLY A 59 5.49 6.54 -9.71
N PRO A 60 5.70 6.53 -8.38
CA PRO A 60 4.61 6.59 -7.41
C PRO A 60 3.98 7.98 -7.30
N PHE A 61 2.80 8.07 -6.71
CA PHE A 61 2.22 9.34 -6.29
C PHE A 61 3.13 10.11 -5.33
N THR A 62 3.25 11.41 -5.54
CA THR A 62 3.86 12.33 -4.56
C THR A 62 3.14 13.68 -4.54
N SER A 63 2.86 14.19 -3.34
CA SER A 63 2.25 15.50 -3.14
C SER A 63 3.14 16.69 -3.54
N ARG A 64 4.44 16.45 -3.78
CA ARG A 64 5.44 17.49 -4.08
C ARG A 64 5.39 18.03 -5.51
N LEU A 65 4.90 17.24 -6.46
CA LEU A 65 4.87 17.59 -7.87
C LEU A 65 3.49 18.16 -8.26
N ALA A 66 3.48 19.07 -9.26
CA ALA A 66 2.23 19.59 -9.81
C ALA A 66 1.42 18.46 -10.47
N SER A 67 2.10 17.50 -11.08
CA SER A 67 1.50 16.30 -11.71
C SER A 67 0.67 15.42 -10.75
N ARG A 68 0.71 15.68 -9.42
CA ARG A 68 -0.24 15.06 -8.47
C ARG A 68 -1.71 15.24 -8.88
N ALA A 69 -2.02 16.29 -9.65
CA ALA A 69 -3.35 16.53 -10.14
C ALA A 69 -3.90 15.37 -10.98
N ILE A 70 -3.03 14.69 -11.75
CA ILE A 70 -3.39 13.48 -12.52
C ILE A 70 -3.80 12.36 -11.56
N ASP A 71 -2.96 12.08 -10.56
CA ASP A 71 -3.23 11.00 -9.60
C ASP A 71 -4.48 11.28 -8.76
N LEU A 72 -4.73 12.55 -8.40
CA LEU A 72 -5.95 12.97 -7.69
C LEU A 72 -7.19 12.75 -8.55
N ALA A 73 -7.13 13.03 -9.85
CA ALA A 73 -8.23 12.76 -10.77
C ALA A 73 -8.52 11.26 -10.90
N VAL A 74 -7.46 10.43 -10.98
CA VAL A 74 -7.60 8.96 -10.98
C VAL A 74 -8.21 8.46 -9.66
N ASP A 75 -7.77 8.99 -8.52
CA ASP A 75 -8.30 8.62 -7.20
C ASP A 75 -9.77 9.03 -7.03
N GLN A 76 -10.16 10.19 -7.54
CA GLN A 76 -11.56 10.68 -7.52
C GLN A 76 -12.51 9.81 -8.35
N ALA A 77 -12.02 9.19 -9.43
CA ALA A 77 -12.81 8.25 -10.22
C ALA A 77 -13.13 6.94 -9.45
N GLY A 78 -12.44 6.69 -8.34
CA GLY A 78 -12.74 5.61 -7.41
C GLY A 78 -12.69 4.22 -8.03
N ALA A 79 -13.64 3.37 -7.66
CA ALA A 79 -13.67 1.97 -8.09
C ALA A 79 -14.01 1.79 -9.58
N GLU A 80 -14.64 2.78 -10.22
CA GLU A 80 -14.98 2.75 -11.65
C GLU A 80 -13.78 3.10 -12.52
N GLY A 81 -12.76 3.76 -11.93
CA GLY A 81 -11.54 4.18 -12.61
C GLY A 81 -11.75 5.29 -13.64
N LEU A 82 -10.65 5.90 -14.04
CA LEU A 82 -10.61 6.95 -15.05
C LEU A 82 -10.38 6.32 -16.44
N ALA A 83 -11.26 6.63 -17.39
CA ALA A 83 -11.19 6.11 -18.75
C ALA A 83 -10.10 6.86 -19.55
N LEU A 84 -9.26 6.10 -20.25
CA LEU A 84 -8.18 6.61 -21.08
C LEU A 84 -7.82 5.61 -22.17
N HIS A 85 -7.10 6.10 -23.18
CA HIS A 85 -6.38 5.29 -24.18
C HIS A 85 -4.98 5.86 -24.41
N TYR A 86 -4.13 5.13 -25.13
CA TYR A 86 -2.82 5.60 -25.55
C TYR A 86 -2.85 6.14 -26.98
N ASP A 87 -2.27 7.31 -27.17
CA ASP A 87 -1.96 7.88 -28.47
C ASP A 87 -0.44 7.87 -28.68
N PHE A 88 0.10 6.70 -29.03
CA PHE A 88 1.52 6.55 -29.28
C PHE A 88 1.92 7.18 -30.64
N PRO A 89 3.09 7.86 -30.70
CA PRO A 89 3.57 8.41 -31.97
C PRO A 89 3.78 7.30 -33.01
N ARG A 90 3.52 7.61 -34.28
CA ARG A 90 3.66 6.64 -35.39
C ARG A 90 5.11 6.41 -35.78
N GLU A 91 5.97 7.38 -35.51
CA GLU A 91 7.39 7.37 -35.86
C GLU A 91 8.24 7.68 -34.62
N ASN A 92 9.47 7.17 -34.60
CA ASN A 92 10.44 7.40 -33.51
C ASN A 92 9.91 7.00 -32.12
N VAL A 93 9.11 5.92 -32.07
CA VAL A 93 8.57 5.40 -30.80
C VAL A 93 9.73 4.90 -29.93
N PRO A 94 9.88 5.35 -28.68
CA PRO A 94 10.92 4.83 -27.78
C PRO A 94 10.78 3.33 -27.58
N GLU A 95 11.90 2.62 -27.48
CA GLU A 95 11.93 1.15 -27.33
C GLU A 95 11.04 0.66 -26.18
N PHE A 96 11.07 1.34 -25.04
CA PHE A 96 10.25 0.94 -23.88
C PHE A 96 8.74 1.06 -24.15
N VAL A 97 8.32 2.00 -25.00
CA VAL A 97 6.91 2.15 -25.43
C VAL A 97 6.53 1.02 -26.37
N GLN A 98 7.39 0.72 -27.35
CA GLN A 98 7.18 -0.40 -28.28
C GLN A 98 7.06 -1.71 -27.51
N THR A 99 7.99 -1.99 -26.59
CA THR A 99 7.97 -3.19 -25.76
C THR A 99 6.69 -3.29 -24.93
N PHE A 100 6.25 -2.17 -24.33
CA PHE A 100 5.02 -2.14 -23.55
C PHE A 100 3.77 -2.32 -24.44
N ALA A 101 3.69 -1.65 -25.57
CA ALA A 101 2.58 -1.79 -26.50
C ALA A 101 2.48 -3.23 -27.08
N THR A 102 3.62 -3.81 -27.45
CA THR A 102 3.71 -5.20 -27.90
C THR A 102 3.25 -6.16 -26.81
N TRP A 103 3.70 -5.96 -25.57
CA TRP A 103 3.28 -6.77 -24.44
C TRP A 103 1.77 -6.69 -24.17
N LEU A 104 1.17 -5.47 -24.23
CA LEU A 104 -0.27 -5.30 -24.08
C LEU A 104 -1.03 -6.05 -25.17
N GLN A 105 -0.58 -5.96 -26.44
CA GLN A 105 -1.24 -6.58 -27.56
C GLN A 105 -1.06 -8.10 -27.57
N ASP A 106 0.17 -8.60 -27.43
CA ASP A 106 0.49 -10.02 -27.64
C ASP A 106 0.08 -10.89 -26.44
N GLU A 107 0.27 -10.39 -25.22
CA GLU A 107 -0.03 -11.15 -24.01
C GLU A 107 -1.46 -10.92 -23.50
N HIS A 108 -2.09 -9.80 -23.85
CA HIS A 108 -3.39 -9.42 -23.30
C HIS A 108 -4.46 -9.10 -24.34
N GLY A 109 -4.10 -8.99 -25.61
CA GLY A 109 -5.03 -8.67 -26.70
C GLY A 109 -5.59 -7.24 -26.63
N ILE A 110 -4.86 -6.31 -25.98
CA ILE A 110 -5.26 -4.92 -25.76
C ILE A 110 -4.51 -4.03 -26.72
N ALA A 111 -5.22 -3.41 -27.67
CA ALA A 111 -4.61 -2.40 -28.53
C ALA A 111 -4.42 -1.09 -27.78
N PRO A 112 -3.34 -0.33 -28.04
CA PRO A 112 -3.12 0.98 -27.39
C PRO A 112 -4.30 1.95 -27.52
N SER A 113 -5.04 1.88 -28.63
CA SER A 113 -6.21 2.70 -28.91
C SER A 113 -7.51 2.23 -28.24
N ASP A 114 -7.49 1.07 -27.59
CA ASP A 114 -8.66 0.59 -26.86
C ASP A 114 -8.89 1.44 -25.61
N GLU A 115 -10.16 1.67 -25.26
CA GLU A 115 -10.50 2.29 -23.99
C GLU A 115 -10.06 1.38 -22.85
N MET A 116 -9.28 1.95 -21.94
CA MET A 116 -8.81 1.31 -20.71
C MET A 116 -9.27 2.14 -19.52
N ARG A 117 -9.39 1.51 -18.36
CA ARG A 117 -9.68 2.21 -17.11
C ARG A 117 -8.59 1.98 -16.09
N VAL A 118 -8.16 3.05 -15.44
CA VAL A 118 -7.11 3.04 -14.42
C VAL A 118 -7.65 3.51 -13.07
N ALA A 119 -7.15 2.90 -12.02
CA ALA A 119 -7.41 3.32 -10.65
C ALA A 119 -6.09 3.34 -9.86
N MET A 120 -6.12 3.96 -8.68
CA MET A 120 -4.95 3.96 -7.79
C MET A 120 -4.91 2.69 -6.94
N TYR A 121 -3.72 2.15 -6.77
CA TYR A 121 -3.44 0.96 -5.96
C TYR A 121 -2.34 1.24 -4.94
N ALA A 122 -2.47 0.64 -3.75
CA ALA A 122 -1.38 0.59 -2.80
C ALA A 122 -0.26 -0.29 -3.34
N HIS A 123 0.94 0.29 -3.49
CA HIS A 123 2.10 -0.35 -4.10
C HIS A 123 3.11 -0.82 -3.06
N ALA A 124 3.51 0.05 -2.14
CA ALA A 124 4.51 -0.25 -1.13
C ALA A 124 4.33 0.59 0.14
N ALA A 125 4.70 0.03 1.29
CA ALA A 125 4.76 0.74 2.56
C ALA A 125 6.15 1.37 2.76
N ASN A 126 6.18 2.67 3.08
CA ASN A 126 7.41 3.36 3.47
C ASN A 126 7.61 3.38 5.00
N GLY A 127 6.55 3.09 5.74
CA GLY A 127 6.53 2.97 7.19
C GLY A 127 6.43 1.53 7.65
N GLY A 128 6.63 1.33 8.95
CA GLY A 128 6.59 0.02 9.57
C GLY A 128 7.20 0.01 10.96
N ILE A 129 7.72 -1.12 11.38
CA ILE A 129 8.40 -1.29 12.66
C ILE A 129 9.65 -0.40 12.71
N LYS A 130 9.75 0.42 13.76
CA LYS A 130 10.96 1.20 14.03
C LYS A 130 12.09 0.29 14.47
N ILE A 131 13.24 0.39 13.82
CA ILE A 131 14.45 -0.35 14.17
C ILE A 131 15.61 0.59 14.39
N ASP A 132 16.63 0.09 15.10
CA ASP A 132 17.92 0.75 15.23
C ASP A 132 18.92 0.28 14.15
N ARG A 133 20.19 0.68 14.27
CA ARG A 133 21.25 0.32 13.32
C ARG A 133 21.60 -1.17 13.32
N THR A 134 21.20 -1.91 14.35
CA THR A 134 21.39 -3.36 14.47
C THR A 134 20.15 -4.15 14.06
N ALA A 135 19.15 -3.47 13.49
CA ALA A 135 17.83 -4.02 13.15
C ALA A 135 17.00 -4.47 14.36
N TYR A 136 17.37 -4.05 15.58
CA TYR A 136 16.63 -4.34 16.80
C TYR A 136 15.38 -3.46 16.93
N THR A 137 14.27 -4.04 17.35
CA THR A 137 12.96 -3.38 17.41
C THR A 137 12.68 -2.64 18.73
N GLY A 138 13.56 -2.79 19.72
CA GLY A 138 13.33 -2.37 21.11
C GLY A 138 12.60 -3.42 21.94
N VAL A 139 12.23 -4.57 21.36
CA VAL A 139 11.63 -5.71 22.07
C VAL A 139 12.64 -6.84 22.11
N GLU A 140 12.89 -7.40 23.29
CA GLU A 140 13.86 -8.46 23.48
C GLU A 140 13.61 -9.67 22.57
N GLY A 141 14.66 -10.14 21.90
CA GLY A 141 14.59 -11.26 20.95
C GLY A 141 13.94 -10.92 19.61
N LEU A 142 13.44 -9.68 19.39
CA LEU A 142 12.74 -9.32 18.15
C LEU A 142 13.57 -8.37 17.27
N TYR A 143 13.86 -8.82 16.05
CA TYR A 143 14.54 -8.08 14.99
C TYR A 143 13.63 -7.97 13.76
N ALA A 144 13.78 -6.90 12.99
CA ALA A 144 12.98 -6.71 11.78
C ALA A 144 13.82 -6.11 10.64
N CYS A 145 13.44 -6.43 9.40
CA CYS A 145 14.12 -5.93 8.19
C CYS A 145 13.16 -5.84 7.00
N GLY A 146 13.60 -5.20 5.93
CA GLY A 146 12.85 -5.07 4.68
C GLY A 146 11.64 -4.14 4.80
N GLU A 147 10.61 -4.37 4.00
CA GLU A 147 9.43 -3.51 3.91
C GLU A 147 8.58 -3.48 5.20
N ALA A 148 8.74 -4.48 6.07
CA ALA A 148 8.09 -4.47 7.39
C ALA A 148 8.62 -3.36 8.32
N THR A 149 9.74 -2.70 7.98
CA THR A 149 10.38 -1.66 8.77
C THR A 149 10.15 -0.27 8.22
N GLY A 150 10.07 0.73 9.09
CA GLY A 150 9.88 2.13 8.74
C GLY A 150 11.06 3.02 9.10
N GLY A 151 11.01 4.26 8.57
CA GLY A 151 11.98 5.31 8.89
C GLY A 151 13.11 5.48 7.88
N MET A 152 13.45 4.46 7.08
CA MET A 152 14.57 4.51 6.14
C MET A 152 14.24 5.22 4.84
N HIS A 153 12.99 5.19 4.42
CA HIS A 153 12.55 5.73 3.13
C HIS A 153 11.93 7.12 3.24
N GLY A 154 11.64 7.59 4.46
CA GLY A 154 10.92 8.85 4.64
C GLY A 154 9.54 8.82 4.00
N ALA A 155 9.12 9.96 3.47
CA ALA A 155 7.81 10.12 2.85
C ALA A 155 7.73 9.62 1.39
N ASP A 156 8.90 9.54 0.70
CA ASP A 156 9.01 9.09 -0.69
C ASP A 156 10.21 8.14 -0.85
N ARG A 157 9.93 6.90 -1.17
CA ARG A 157 10.96 5.90 -1.43
C ARG A 157 11.47 6.01 -2.88
N ILE A 158 12.77 6.08 -3.04
CA ILE A 158 13.43 6.01 -4.35
C ILE A 158 13.36 4.57 -4.88
N GLY A 159 13.13 4.40 -6.18
CA GLY A 159 13.10 3.11 -6.86
C GLY A 159 14.37 2.29 -6.60
N GLY A 160 14.22 0.98 -6.38
CA GLY A 160 15.33 0.07 -6.09
C GLY A 160 15.77 0.03 -4.62
N LEU A 161 15.56 1.08 -3.83
CA LEU A 161 16.02 1.11 -2.42
C LEU A 161 15.30 0.10 -1.50
N SER A 162 14.11 -0.37 -1.87
CA SER A 162 13.45 -1.44 -1.10
C SER A 162 14.23 -2.75 -1.12
N SER A 163 14.77 -3.13 -2.30
CA SER A 163 15.62 -4.32 -2.43
C SER A 163 16.93 -4.16 -1.65
N ALA A 164 17.58 -2.99 -1.77
CA ALA A 164 18.79 -2.69 -1.01
C ALA A 164 18.53 -2.74 0.51
N ASN A 165 17.42 -2.16 1.00
CA ASN A 165 16.99 -2.25 2.39
C ASN A 165 16.81 -3.71 2.83
N GLY A 166 16.06 -4.52 2.05
CA GLY A 166 15.83 -5.93 2.36
C GLY A 166 17.13 -6.72 2.48
N ILE A 167 18.09 -6.55 1.55
CA ILE A 167 19.37 -7.26 1.54
C ILE A 167 20.27 -6.80 2.70
N VAL A 168 20.47 -5.49 2.86
CA VAL A 168 21.40 -4.94 3.85
C VAL A 168 20.89 -5.18 5.27
N PHE A 169 19.67 -4.78 5.57
CA PHE A 169 19.11 -4.95 6.90
C PHE A 169 18.72 -6.40 7.20
N GLY A 170 18.42 -7.23 6.19
CA GLY A 170 18.25 -8.67 6.37
C GLY A 170 19.52 -9.34 6.88
N ARG A 171 20.68 -8.98 6.28
CA ARG A 171 21.98 -9.44 6.76
C ARG A 171 22.30 -8.95 8.19
N ILE A 172 22.03 -7.67 8.47
CA ILE A 172 22.27 -7.08 9.79
C ILE A 172 21.36 -7.76 10.83
N ALA A 173 20.07 -7.88 10.56
CA ALA A 173 19.11 -8.53 11.45
C ALA A 173 19.51 -9.97 11.79
N GLY A 174 19.84 -10.75 10.75
CA GLY A 174 20.30 -12.13 10.94
C GLY A 174 21.57 -12.26 11.80
N ALA A 175 22.57 -11.41 11.54
CA ALA A 175 23.80 -11.41 12.31
C ALA A 175 23.58 -10.96 13.75
N SER A 176 22.74 -9.93 13.98
CA SER A 176 22.43 -9.43 15.32
C SER A 176 21.61 -10.43 16.13
N ALA A 177 20.61 -11.05 15.51
CA ALA A 177 19.77 -12.07 16.15
C ALA A 177 20.59 -13.31 16.54
N ALA A 178 21.47 -13.78 15.62
CA ALA A 178 22.34 -14.93 15.89
C ALA A 178 23.29 -14.64 17.07
N ARG A 179 23.89 -13.44 17.12
CA ARG A 179 24.77 -13.06 18.23
C ARG A 179 23.99 -12.98 19.56
N ALA A 180 22.83 -12.34 19.56
CA ALA A 180 21.99 -12.27 20.74
C ALA A 180 21.54 -13.66 21.24
N ALA A 181 21.26 -14.58 20.32
CA ALA A 181 20.92 -15.96 20.69
C ALA A 181 22.08 -16.74 21.30
N LEU A 182 23.32 -16.48 20.86
CA LEU A 182 24.52 -17.12 21.43
C LEU A 182 24.83 -16.59 22.85
N ASP A 183 24.52 -15.32 23.08
CA ASP A 183 24.74 -14.66 24.37
C ASP A 183 23.57 -14.88 25.36
N ALA A 184 22.42 -15.39 24.86
CA ALA A 184 21.24 -15.64 25.69
C ALA A 184 21.47 -16.86 26.63
N PRO A 185 20.95 -16.83 27.87
CA PRO A 185 20.95 -17.99 28.72
C PRO A 185 20.18 -19.13 28.09
N GLU A 186 20.65 -20.37 28.29
CA GLU A 186 19.93 -21.55 27.82
C GLU A 186 18.53 -21.59 28.44
N ALA A 187 17.51 -21.80 27.62
CA ALA A 187 16.13 -21.82 28.12
C ALA A 187 15.93 -23.07 29.01
N ASP A 188 15.51 -22.86 30.23
CA ASP A 188 15.35 -23.93 31.23
C ASP A 188 14.29 -24.98 30.85
N ALA A 189 13.31 -24.62 30.01
CA ALA A 189 12.32 -25.53 29.45
C ALA A 189 11.63 -24.92 28.22
N PRO A 190 11.05 -25.74 27.32
CA PRO A 190 10.14 -25.23 26.28
C PRO A 190 8.95 -24.52 26.92
N VAL A 191 8.68 -23.29 26.49
CA VAL A 191 7.47 -22.58 26.92
C VAL A 191 6.29 -23.24 26.23
N ASP A 192 5.41 -23.86 27.01
CA ASP A 192 4.14 -24.36 26.49
C ASP A 192 3.23 -23.16 26.18
N VAL A 193 3.13 -22.83 24.90
CA VAL A 193 2.27 -21.75 24.43
C VAL A 193 0.89 -22.32 24.20
N ALA A 194 -0.05 -22.05 25.10
CA ALA A 194 -1.44 -22.38 24.88
C ALA A 194 -1.95 -21.68 23.59
N LEU A 195 -2.35 -22.46 22.59
CA LEU A 195 -2.97 -21.93 21.39
C LEU A 195 -4.32 -21.29 21.75
N PRO A 196 -4.70 -20.18 21.09
CA PRO A 196 -6.01 -19.61 21.26
C PRO A 196 -7.10 -20.64 20.90
N GLU A 197 -8.13 -20.75 21.73
CA GLU A 197 -9.26 -21.65 21.46
C GLU A 197 -10.37 -21.00 20.64
N HIS A 198 -10.30 -19.66 20.48
CA HIS A 198 -11.31 -18.87 19.78
C HIS A 198 -10.90 -18.62 18.33
N GLY A 199 -11.86 -18.71 17.44
CA GLY A 199 -11.69 -18.44 16.02
C GLY A 199 -12.96 -17.87 15.40
N ILE A 200 -12.92 -17.60 14.12
CA ILE A 200 -14.05 -17.09 13.33
C ILE A 200 -14.21 -17.93 12.06
N ALA A 201 -15.44 -18.19 11.64
CA ALA A 201 -15.67 -18.92 10.40
C ALA A 201 -14.96 -18.22 9.22
N THR A 202 -14.21 -18.96 8.42
CA THR A 202 -13.35 -18.41 7.33
C THR A 202 -14.14 -17.51 6.39
N ALA A 203 -15.36 -17.89 6.00
CA ALA A 203 -16.23 -17.07 5.14
C ALA A 203 -16.60 -15.72 5.79
N VAL A 204 -16.77 -15.69 7.12
CA VAL A 204 -17.03 -14.43 7.86
C VAL A 204 -15.76 -13.57 7.88
N ALA A 205 -14.59 -14.16 8.16
CA ALA A 205 -13.32 -13.46 8.13
C ALA A 205 -13.04 -12.84 6.74
N GLU A 206 -13.32 -13.58 5.67
CA GLU A 206 -13.19 -13.09 4.30
C GLU A 206 -14.14 -11.92 4.00
N ARG A 207 -15.40 -11.99 4.47
CA ARG A 207 -16.36 -10.89 4.34
C ARG A 207 -15.86 -9.65 5.07
N LEU A 208 -15.44 -9.76 6.33
CA LEU A 208 -14.93 -8.64 7.12
C LEU A 208 -13.64 -8.08 6.52
N THR A 209 -12.77 -8.93 5.95
CA THR A 209 -11.58 -8.49 5.23
C THR A 209 -11.94 -7.68 3.97
N ARG A 210 -13.01 -8.05 3.24
CA ARG A 210 -13.50 -7.23 2.12
C ARG A 210 -14.02 -5.87 2.59
N CYS A 211 -14.76 -5.82 3.70
CA CYS A 211 -15.20 -4.54 4.30
C CYS A 211 -14.00 -3.67 4.72
N LEU A 212 -13.01 -4.25 5.38
CA LEU A 212 -11.76 -3.58 5.74
C LEU A 212 -11.07 -2.96 4.52
N LYS A 213 -10.90 -3.74 3.45
CA LYS A 213 -10.30 -3.26 2.20
C LYS A 213 -11.12 -2.12 1.59
N HIS A 214 -12.44 -2.23 1.60
CA HIS A 214 -13.33 -1.17 1.10
C HIS A 214 -13.14 0.12 1.89
N THR A 215 -13.18 0.08 3.22
CA THR A 215 -12.94 1.24 4.09
C THR A 215 -11.60 1.91 3.81
N MET A 216 -10.52 1.11 3.72
CA MET A 216 -9.19 1.65 3.42
C MET A 216 -9.12 2.26 2.01
N SER A 217 -9.76 1.65 1.01
CA SER A 217 -9.80 2.20 -0.35
C SER A 217 -10.67 3.46 -0.46
N ALA A 218 -11.76 3.54 0.30
CA ALA A 218 -12.66 4.68 0.22
C ALA A 218 -12.10 5.95 0.90
N TYR A 219 -11.31 5.80 1.97
CA TYR A 219 -10.93 6.94 2.82
C TYR A 219 -9.43 7.14 3.01
N CYS A 220 -8.60 6.17 2.67
CA CYS A 220 -7.18 6.15 3.06
C CYS A 220 -6.21 6.13 1.88
N MET A 221 -6.71 6.22 0.64
CA MET A 221 -5.86 6.26 -0.55
C MET A 221 -5.08 7.58 -0.66
N ILE A 222 -5.27 8.36 -1.70
CA ILE A 222 -4.54 9.61 -1.91
C ILE A 222 -5.26 10.78 -1.25
N ASN A 223 -6.52 10.98 -1.59
CA ASN A 223 -7.30 12.16 -1.21
C ASN A 223 -7.86 12.05 0.23
N ARG A 224 -7.01 12.23 1.23
CA ARG A 224 -7.34 12.03 2.64
C ARG A 224 -7.93 13.30 3.24
N THR A 225 -9.16 13.22 3.77
CA THR A 225 -9.84 14.30 4.51
C THR A 225 -10.02 13.93 5.98
N ASP A 226 -10.18 14.92 6.86
CA ASP A 226 -10.48 14.67 8.29
C ASP A 226 -11.77 13.88 8.49
N ALA A 227 -12.80 14.21 7.71
CA ALA A 227 -14.09 13.53 7.76
C ALA A 227 -13.95 12.08 7.30
N GLY A 228 -13.25 11.82 6.17
CA GLY A 228 -13.00 10.49 5.64
C GLY A 228 -12.20 9.62 6.60
N LEU A 229 -11.10 10.15 7.15
CA LEU A 229 -10.27 9.42 8.12
C LEU A 229 -11.01 9.14 9.44
N SER A 230 -11.91 10.06 9.88
CA SER A 230 -12.77 9.83 11.04
C SER A 230 -13.78 8.73 10.78
N LYS A 231 -14.38 8.72 9.58
CA LYS A 231 -15.29 7.67 9.14
C LYS A 231 -14.60 6.32 9.06
N ALA A 232 -13.38 6.28 8.52
CA ALA A 232 -12.58 5.06 8.48
C ALA A 232 -12.35 4.46 9.88
N LEU A 233 -12.00 5.28 10.88
CA LEU A 233 -11.83 4.80 12.26
C LEU A 233 -13.12 4.22 12.84
N GLN A 234 -14.27 4.85 12.61
CA GLN A 234 -15.56 4.34 13.07
C GLN A 234 -15.90 2.99 12.43
N GLU A 235 -15.66 2.85 11.12
CA GLU A 235 -15.89 1.58 10.42
C GLU A 235 -14.94 0.48 10.89
N LEU A 236 -13.66 0.80 11.13
CA LEU A 236 -12.68 -0.14 11.67
C LEU A 236 -13.05 -0.61 13.08
N GLU A 237 -13.53 0.28 13.94
CA GLU A 237 -14.05 -0.06 15.27
C GLU A 237 -15.24 -1.02 15.17
N SER A 238 -16.21 -0.71 14.30
CA SER A 238 -17.36 -1.58 14.05
C SER A 238 -16.95 -2.97 13.55
N LEU A 239 -15.93 -3.06 12.67
CA LEU A 239 -15.39 -4.34 12.20
C LEU A 239 -14.72 -5.12 13.32
N GLN A 240 -14.01 -4.45 14.24
CA GLN A 240 -13.40 -5.08 15.40
C GLN A 240 -14.46 -5.65 16.36
N ASP A 241 -15.52 -4.89 16.61
CA ASP A 241 -16.64 -5.31 17.45
C ASP A 241 -17.38 -6.51 16.84
N GLU A 242 -17.62 -6.48 15.53
CA GLU A 242 -18.25 -7.58 14.81
C GLU A 242 -17.37 -8.84 14.84
N ALA A 243 -16.06 -8.72 14.60
CA ALA A 243 -15.14 -9.84 14.71
C ALA A 243 -15.10 -10.44 16.13
N THR A 244 -15.22 -9.58 17.15
CA THR A 244 -15.29 -10.02 18.55
C THR A 244 -16.61 -10.73 18.86
N THR A 245 -17.72 -10.23 18.35
CA THR A 245 -19.06 -10.82 18.57
C THR A 245 -19.23 -12.16 17.85
N LEU A 246 -18.67 -12.30 16.65
CA LEU A 246 -18.80 -13.50 15.81
C LEU A 246 -17.72 -14.54 16.06
N ASN A 247 -16.80 -14.32 16.99
CA ASN A 247 -15.86 -15.36 17.38
C ASN A 247 -16.58 -16.50 18.13
N LYS A 248 -16.03 -17.69 18.03
CA LYS A 248 -16.59 -18.88 18.67
C LYS A 248 -15.49 -19.66 19.40
N PRO A 249 -15.78 -20.27 20.54
CA PRO A 249 -14.86 -21.16 21.22
C PRO A 249 -14.73 -22.50 20.47
N ARG A 250 -13.67 -23.25 20.77
CA ARG A 250 -13.38 -24.58 20.18
C ARG A 250 -13.31 -24.54 18.65
N ALA A 251 -12.69 -23.48 18.13
CA ALA A 251 -12.46 -23.31 16.71
C ALA A 251 -11.34 -24.25 16.23
N ASN A 252 -11.36 -24.60 14.95
CA ASN A 252 -10.24 -25.32 14.32
C ASN A 252 -9.09 -24.35 13.96
N ASP A 253 -7.94 -24.89 13.63
CA ASP A 253 -6.73 -24.11 13.36
C ASP A 253 -6.92 -23.05 12.26
N SER A 254 -7.67 -23.34 11.21
CA SER A 254 -7.95 -22.39 10.13
C SER A 254 -8.81 -21.21 10.58
N GLU A 255 -9.77 -21.46 11.47
CA GLU A 255 -10.64 -20.43 12.05
C GLU A 255 -9.89 -19.57 13.06
N ILE A 256 -9.00 -20.18 13.86
CA ILE A 256 -8.08 -19.46 14.77
C ILE A 256 -7.15 -18.55 13.97
N ALA A 257 -6.51 -19.09 12.93
CA ALA A 257 -5.63 -18.32 12.07
C ALA A 257 -6.36 -17.18 11.32
N ALA A 258 -7.62 -17.42 10.90
CA ALA A 258 -8.45 -16.42 10.24
C ALA A 258 -8.78 -15.25 11.19
N LEU A 259 -9.14 -15.53 12.45
CA LEU A 259 -9.40 -14.50 13.46
C LEU A 259 -8.14 -13.70 13.77
N ALA A 260 -7.03 -14.37 14.05
CA ALA A 260 -5.76 -13.71 14.37
C ALA A 260 -5.29 -12.78 13.24
N ARG A 261 -5.41 -13.24 11.99
CA ARG A 261 -5.08 -12.43 10.80
C ARG A 261 -6.00 -11.22 10.67
N LEU A 262 -7.31 -11.40 10.79
CA LEU A 262 -8.29 -10.32 10.68
C LEU A 262 -8.07 -9.26 11.76
N GLN A 263 -7.91 -9.67 13.02
CA GLN A 263 -7.65 -8.75 14.13
C GLN A 263 -6.36 -7.94 13.93
N SER A 264 -5.29 -8.62 13.50
CA SER A 264 -4.01 -7.95 13.19
C SER A 264 -4.15 -6.93 12.06
N GLN A 265 -4.92 -7.24 11.01
CA GLN A 265 -5.17 -6.33 9.90
C GLN A 265 -6.01 -5.12 10.34
N ILE A 266 -7.07 -5.31 11.11
CA ILE A 266 -7.91 -4.22 11.63
C ILE A 266 -7.07 -3.31 12.53
N GLN A 267 -6.29 -3.90 13.46
CA GLN A 267 -5.43 -3.14 14.36
C GLN A 267 -4.39 -2.30 13.60
N LEU A 268 -3.70 -2.90 12.62
CA LEU A 268 -2.72 -2.18 11.80
C LEU A 268 -3.38 -1.05 11.00
N ALA A 269 -4.54 -1.30 10.38
CA ALA A 269 -5.28 -0.29 9.64
C ALA A 269 -5.68 0.89 10.55
N ALA A 270 -6.17 0.62 11.77
CA ALA A 270 -6.51 1.66 12.73
C ALA A 270 -5.29 2.53 13.11
N GLU A 271 -4.12 1.92 13.35
CA GLU A 271 -2.89 2.66 13.63
C GLU A 271 -2.42 3.49 12.43
N MET A 272 -2.54 2.96 11.20
CA MET A 272 -2.26 3.71 9.97
C MET A 272 -3.19 4.93 9.85
N VAL A 273 -4.49 4.78 10.06
CA VAL A 273 -5.44 5.89 9.98
C VAL A 273 -5.20 6.93 11.07
N LYS A 274 -4.86 6.51 12.29
CA LYS A 274 -4.45 7.44 13.38
C LYS A 274 -3.21 8.24 12.98
N ALA A 275 -2.19 7.59 12.38
CA ALA A 275 -0.99 8.26 11.90
C ALA A 275 -1.33 9.24 10.75
N MET A 276 -2.18 8.85 9.80
CA MET A 276 -2.68 9.71 8.72
C MET A 276 -3.42 10.94 9.25
N ARG A 277 -4.24 10.81 10.30
CA ARG A 277 -4.93 11.94 10.95
C ARG A 277 -3.96 12.85 11.70
N LYS A 278 -2.98 12.28 12.37
CA LYS A 278 -1.99 13.03 13.16
C LYS A 278 -1.12 13.94 12.27
N ARG A 279 -0.81 13.51 11.06
CA ARG A 279 -0.08 14.33 10.09
C ARG A 279 -1.05 15.19 9.30
N THR A 280 -1.04 16.48 9.57
CA THR A 280 -1.92 17.46 8.91
C THR A 280 -1.31 18.03 7.63
N GLU A 281 0.02 17.98 7.48
CA GLU A 281 0.72 18.50 6.31
C GLU A 281 0.83 17.42 5.22
N SER A 282 0.64 17.82 3.97
CA SER A 282 0.96 17.00 2.81
C SER A 282 2.47 16.87 2.64
N LEU A 283 2.97 15.64 2.57
CA LEU A 283 4.38 15.35 2.42
C LEU A 283 4.59 14.02 1.66
N GLY A 284 5.26 14.06 0.52
CA GLY A 284 5.55 12.86 -0.26
C GLY A 284 4.29 12.07 -0.61
N SER A 285 4.25 10.79 -0.26
CA SER A 285 3.11 9.91 -0.50
C SER A 285 1.89 10.14 0.42
N HIS A 286 1.97 11.09 1.35
CA HIS A 286 0.84 11.52 2.17
C HIS A 286 0.29 12.86 1.68
N TYR A 287 -0.99 12.88 1.30
CA TYR A 287 -1.69 14.09 0.88
C TYR A 287 -2.94 14.30 1.72
N ARG A 288 -3.10 15.54 2.19
CA ARG A 288 -4.29 15.99 2.93
C ARG A 288 -5.04 16.98 2.06
N ALA A 289 -6.26 16.60 1.67
CA ALA A 289 -7.20 17.56 1.11
C ALA A 289 -7.79 18.41 2.23
N ASN A 290 -7.79 19.71 2.02
CA ASN A 290 -8.36 20.69 2.95
C ASN A 290 -9.88 20.71 2.84
#